data_5e0f5dd098166b26843f05cde4c2634a
#
_entry.id   5e0f5dd098166b26843f05cde4c2634a
#
_cell.length_a   1.000
_cell.length_b   1.000
_cell.length_c   1.000
_cell.angle_alpha   90.00
_cell.angle_beta   90.00
_cell.angle_gamma   90.00
#
_symmetry.space_group_name_H-M   'P 1'
#
loop_
_entity.id
_entity.type
_entity.pdbx_description
1 polymer ?
#
loop_
_entity_poly.entity_id
_entity_poly.type
_entity_poly.pdbx_seq_one_letter_code
_entity_poly.pdbx_strand_id
1 'polypeptide(L)'
;MQKRPAALLLLAMTIVFWPAVGGTFVYDDVQLIVRNPALQNGDLVALLGQPLYGSAKGLEQAGYWRPLTSLLLWLGNRLGGAAGIHVLALLLHAAATLVAFQLGQRLFGNARPAFWLALLFALHPVQVESAA
;
A
#
# COMPACT_ATOMS: atom_id res chain seq x y z
N MET A 1 -9.47 -16.22 15.21
CA MET A 1 -9.97 -14.90 14.74
C MET A 1 -11.48 -14.97 14.55
N GLN A 2 -12.23 -14.03 15.11
CA GLN A 2 -13.68 -13.98 14.89
C GLN A 2 -13.95 -13.49 13.46
N LYS A 3 -14.61 -14.32 12.64
CA LYS A 3 -14.78 -14.08 11.19
C LYS A 3 -15.68 -12.87 10.86
N ARG A 4 -16.77 -12.68 11.62
CA ARG A 4 -17.74 -11.59 11.38
C ARG A 4 -17.12 -10.18 11.51
N PRO A 5 -16.45 -9.79 12.63
CA PRO A 5 -15.85 -8.48 12.74
C PRO A 5 -14.70 -8.26 11.74
N ALA A 6 -13.92 -9.28 11.41
CA ALA A 6 -12.89 -9.18 10.38
C ALA A 6 -13.50 -8.87 8.99
N ALA A 7 -14.58 -9.55 8.62
CA ALA A 7 -15.26 -9.29 7.35
C ALA A 7 -15.86 -7.87 7.28
N LEU A 8 -16.41 -7.36 8.38
CA LEU A 8 -16.93 -5.98 8.46
C LEU A 8 -15.82 -4.94 8.31
N LEU A 9 -14.63 -5.16 8.90
CA LEU A 9 -13.48 -4.28 8.74
C LEU A 9 -13.03 -4.22 7.27
N LEU A 10 -12.89 -5.38 6.63
CA LEU A 10 -12.50 -5.46 5.23
C LEU A 10 -13.54 -4.80 4.32
N LEU A 11 -14.83 -5.01 4.58
CA LEU A 11 -15.91 -4.38 3.82
C LEU A 11 -15.88 -2.85 3.95
N ALA A 12 -15.78 -2.32 5.17
CA ALA A 12 -15.72 -0.88 5.42
C ALA A 12 -14.52 -0.23 4.70
N MET A 13 -13.35 -0.85 4.85
CA MET A 13 -12.12 -0.40 4.19
C MET A 13 -12.27 -0.42 2.66
N THR A 14 -12.80 -1.51 2.09
CA THR A 14 -13.01 -1.62 0.64
C THR A 14 -13.97 -0.56 0.13
N ILE A 15 -15.08 -0.30 0.82
CA ILE A 15 -16.04 0.75 0.42
C ILE A 15 -15.37 2.12 0.39
N VAL A 16 -14.54 2.44 1.39
CA VAL A 16 -13.90 3.76 1.50
C VAL A 16 -12.78 3.95 0.48
N PHE A 17 -11.93 2.94 0.27
CA PHE A 17 -10.73 3.08 -0.57
C PHE A 17 -10.88 2.53 -1.99
N TRP A 18 -11.96 1.80 -2.31
CA TRP A 18 -12.19 1.28 -3.66
C TRP A 18 -12.16 2.35 -4.77
N PRO A 19 -12.70 3.57 -4.55
CA PRO A 19 -12.63 4.61 -5.57
C PRO A 19 -11.21 4.98 -6.01
N ALA A 20 -10.21 4.82 -5.12
CA ALA A 20 -8.82 5.09 -5.43
C ALA A 20 -8.24 4.13 -6.49
N VAL A 21 -8.79 2.92 -6.64
CA VAL A 21 -8.35 1.93 -7.64
C VAL A 21 -8.52 2.46 -9.08
N GLY A 22 -9.50 3.34 -9.30
CA GLY A 22 -9.68 4.05 -10.57
C GLY A 22 -8.86 5.34 -10.72
N GLY A 23 -8.05 5.67 -9.72
CA GLY A 23 -7.22 6.87 -9.70
C GLY A 23 -6.05 6.82 -10.68
N THR A 24 -5.51 8.00 -10.98
CA THR A 24 -4.28 8.17 -11.76
C THR A 24 -3.13 8.52 -10.84
N PHE A 25 -1.92 8.33 -11.32
CA PHE A 25 -0.70 8.71 -10.58
C PHE A 25 -0.63 10.21 -10.34
N VAL A 26 -0.34 10.61 -9.10
CA VAL A 26 -0.20 12.00 -8.69
C VAL A 26 1.08 12.22 -7.90
N TYR A 27 1.59 13.46 -7.88
CA TYR A 27 2.76 13.86 -7.10
C TYR A 27 3.97 12.92 -7.28
N ASP A 28 4.39 12.26 -6.22
CA ASP A 28 5.57 11.40 -6.16
C ASP A 28 5.45 10.17 -7.06
N ASP A 29 4.26 9.67 -7.29
CA ASP A 29 4.02 8.52 -8.17
C ASP A 29 4.48 8.77 -9.59
N VAL A 30 4.33 10.01 -10.06
CA VAL A 30 4.80 10.40 -11.39
C VAL A 30 6.30 10.21 -11.50
N GLN A 31 7.06 10.55 -10.45
CA GLN A 31 8.52 10.40 -10.45
C GLN A 31 8.93 8.94 -10.21
N LEU A 32 8.31 8.29 -9.23
CA LEU A 32 8.64 6.94 -8.81
C LEU A 32 8.26 5.88 -9.85
N ILE A 33 7.16 6.09 -10.56
CA ILE A 33 6.56 5.09 -11.44
C ILE A 33 6.67 5.51 -12.90
N VAL A 34 6.05 6.65 -13.28
CA VAL A 34 5.92 7.02 -14.68
C VAL A 34 7.28 7.41 -15.27
N ARG A 35 8.11 8.15 -14.53
CA ARG A 35 9.43 8.62 -14.97
C ARG A 35 10.60 7.73 -14.59
N ASN A 36 10.33 6.55 -14.00
CA ASN A 36 11.35 5.59 -13.59
C ASN A 36 11.64 4.60 -14.74
N PRO A 37 12.78 4.71 -15.46
CA PRO A 37 13.09 3.84 -16.60
C PRO A 37 13.22 2.37 -16.22
N ALA A 38 13.79 2.06 -15.04
CA ALA A 38 13.95 0.69 -14.57
C ALA A 38 12.59 0.01 -14.34
N LEU A 39 11.62 0.76 -13.81
CA LEU A 39 10.27 0.25 -13.58
C LEU A 39 9.51 0.09 -14.91
N GLN A 40 9.61 1.05 -15.81
CA GLN A 40 8.95 1.01 -17.12
C GLN A 40 9.51 -0.12 -18.01
N ASN A 41 10.83 -0.27 -18.04
CA ASN A 41 11.49 -1.33 -18.81
C ASN A 41 11.39 -2.72 -18.12
N GLY A 42 11.00 -2.75 -16.86
CA GLY A 42 10.90 -3.98 -16.08
C GLY A 42 12.24 -4.55 -15.64
N ASP A 43 13.28 -3.72 -15.58
CA ASP A 43 14.61 -4.10 -15.12
C ASP A 43 14.62 -4.21 -13.59
N LEU A 44 14.28 -5.42 -13.12
CA LEU A 44 14.21 -5.70 -11.68
C LEU A 44 15.57 -5.61 -10.99
N VAL A 45 16.65 -5.95 -11.67
CA VAL A 45 18.01 -5.90 -11.10
C VAL A 45 18.41 -4.44 -10.86
N ALA A 46 18.22 -3.58 -11.85
CA ALA A 46 18.46 -2.15 -11.70
C ALA A 46 17.57 -1.55 -10.60
N LEU A 47 16.29 -1.95 -10.57
CA LEU A 47 15.32 -1.44 -9.60
C LEU A 47 15.66 -1.80 -8.15
N LEU A 48 16.11 -3.03 -7.90
CA LEU A 48 16.49 -3.50 -6.57
C LEU A 48 17.87 -3.02 -6.14
N GLY A 49 18.77 -2.76 -7.09
CA GLY A 49 20.14 -2.32 -6.82
C GLY A 49 20.29 -0.82 -6.57
N GLN A 50 19.24 -0.03 -6.83
CA GLN A 50 19.29 1.44 -6.74
C GLN A 50 18.41 1.98 -5.59
N PRO A 51 18.69 3.21 -5.10
CA PRO A 51 17.75 3.92 -4.24
C PRO A 51 16.39 4.10 -4.92
N LEU A 52 15.32 4.21 -4.13
CA LEU A 52 13.93 4.27 -4.64
C LEU A 52 13.74 5.31 -5.75
N TYR A 53 14.39 6.47 -5.62
CA TYR A 53 14.37 7.55 -6.63
C TYR A 53 15.57 7.51 -7.57
N GLY A 54 16.51 6.58 -7.41
CA GLY A 54 17.79 6.60 -8.11
C GLY A 54 17.73 6.42 -9.61
N SER A 55 16.62 5.89 -10.13
CA SER A 55 16.37 5.77 -11.58
C SER A 55 15.55 6.94 -12.14
N ALA A 56 15.00 7.80 -11.30
CA ALA A 56 14.20 8.95 -11.73
C ALA A 56 15.11 10.15 -11.99
N LYS A 57 15.07 10.70 -13.21
CA LYS A 57 15.87 11.87 -13.60
C LYS A 57 15.64 13.05 -12.65
N GLY A 58 16.72 13.55 -12.08
CA GLY A 58 16.72 14.69 -11.15
C GLY A 58 16.59 14.32 -9.67
N LEU A 59 16.48 13.03 -9.33
CA LEU A 59 16.37 12.55 -7.96
C LEU A 59 17.43 11.47 -7.60
N GLU A 60 18.50 11.39 -8.39
CA GLU A 60 19.57 10.39 -8.26
C GLU A 60 20.26 10.42 -6.88
N GLN A 61 20.12 11.53 -6.15
CA GLN A 61 20.71 11.72 -4.82
C GLN A 61 19.73 11.50 -3.65
N ALA A 62 18.45 11.19 -3.91
CA ALA A 62 17.49 10.87 -2.86
C ALA A 62 17.74 9.45 -2.34
N GLY A 63 18.59 9.34 -1.33
CA GLY A 63 19.30 8.15 -0.91
C GLY A 63 18.51 7.08 -0.12
N TYR A 64 17.21 6.92 -0.33
CA TYR A 64 16.44 5.87 0.37
C TYR A 64 16.42 4.57 -0.43
N TRP A 65 17.16 3.57 0.04
CA TRP A 65 17.09 2.22 -0.51
C TRP A 65 15.90 1.45 0.09
N ARG A 66 14.91 1.15 -0.72
CA ARG A 66 13.66 0.46 -0.32
C ARG A 66 13.32 -0.66 -1.29
N PRO A 67 14.06 -1.77 -1.30
CA PRO A 67 13.91 -2.83 -2.31
C PRO A 67 12.52 -3.48 -2.29
N LEU A 68 11.91 -3.63 -1.11
CA LEU A 68 10.57 -4.19 -0.99
C LEU A 68 9.51 -3.27 -1.62
N THR A 69 9.61 -1.96 -1.40
CA THR A 69 8.71 -0.98 -2.04
C THR A 69 8.89 -1.02 -3.56
N SER A 70 10.14 -1.02 -4.04
CA SER A 70 10.45 -1.12 -5.46
C SER A 70 9.87 -2.39 -6.09
N LEU A 71 9.99 -3.53 -5.41
CA LEU A 71 9.42 -4.81 -5.86
C LEU A 71 7.89 -4.75 -5.94
N LEU A 72 7.24 -4.16 -4.95
CA LEU A 72 5.77 -4.03 -4.91
C LEU A 72 5.26 -3.10 -6.01
N LEU A 73 5.93 -1.97 -6.24
CA LEU A 73 5.63 -1.07 -7.34
C LEU A 73 5.81 -1.75 -8.71
N TRP A 74 6.90 -2.50 -8.88
CA TRP A 74 7.14 -3.27 -10.09
C TRP A 74 6.05 -4.32 -10.33
N LEU A 75 5.70 -5.09 -9.29
CA LEU A 75 4.67 -6.13 -9.37
C LEU A 75 3.30 -5.52 -9.71
N GLY A 76 2.89 -4.47 -8.98
CA GLY A 76 1.62 -3.78 -9.20
C GLY A 76 1.53 -3.20 -10.61
N ASN A 77 2.61 -2.56 -11.08
CA ASN A 77 2.68 -2.00 -12.43
C ASN A 77 2.53 -3.08 -13.51
N ARG A 78 3.14 -4.25 -13.32
CA ARG A 78 3.03 -5.41 -14.23
C ARG A 78 1.64 -6.04 -14.23
N LEU A 79 0.94 -6.05 -13.11
CA LEU A 79 -0.39 -6.64 -12.98
C LEU A 79 -1.50 -5.78 -13.56
N GLY A 80 -1.37 -4.45 -13.56
CA GLY A 80 -2.44 -3.58 -14.04
C GLY A 80 -2.12 -2.09 -14.03
N GLY A 81 -0.85 -1.69 -14.13
CA GLY A 81 -0.44 -0.29 -14.08
C GLY A 81 -0.89 0.40 -12.79
N ALA A 82 -1.51 1.57 -12.88
CA ALA A 82 -2.00 2.31 -11.71
C ALA A 82 -2.98 1.48 -10.87
N ALA A 83 -4.00 0.91 -11.52
CA ALA A 83 -4.97 0.08 -10.82
C ALA A 83 -4.34 -1.11 -10.10
N GLY A 84 -3.34 -1.76 -10.71
CA GLY A 84 -2.60 -2.87 -10.10
C GLY A 84 -1.84 -2.44 -8.84
N ILE A 85 -1.23 -1.27 -8.85
CA ILE A 85 -0.52 -0.70 -7.70
C ILE A 85 -1.51 -0.36 -6.58
N HIS A 86 -2.62 0.32 -6.89
CA HIS A 86 -3.65 0.65 -5.89
C HIS A 86 -4.30 -0.60 -5.29
N VAL A 87 -4.61 -1.63 -6.09
CA VAL A 87 -5.12 -2.91 -5.58
C VAL A 87 -4.11 -3.57 -4.64
N LEU A 88 -2.83 -3.59 -5.00
CA LEU A 88 -1.80 -4.16 -4.15
C LEU A 88 -1.64 -3.38 -2.84
N ALA A 89 -1.65 -2.05 -2.88
CA ALA A 89 -1.64 -1.19 -1.69
C ALA A 89 -2.85 -1.48 -0.79
N LEU A 90 -4.05 -1.60 -1.38
CA LEU A 90 -5.27 -1.94 -0.65
C LEU A 90 -5.20 -3.32 0.00
N LEU A 91 -4.63 -4.33 -0.66
CA LEU A 91 -4.42 -5.65 -0.08
C LEU A 91 -3.45 -5.63 1.10
N LEU A 92 -2.36 -4.85 1.00
CA LEU A 92 -1.41 -4.67 2.11
C LEU A 92 -2.05 -3.94 3.28
N HIS A 93 -2.85 -2.91 3.02
CA HIS A 93 -3.60 -2.20 4.05
C HIS A 93 -4.65 -3.10 4.72
N ALA A 94 -5.31 -3.98 3.96
CA ALA A 94 -6.20 -5.01 4.49
C ALA A 94 -5.47 -5.97 5.43
N ALA A 95 -4.30 -6.44 5.02
CA ALA A 95 -3.47 -7.31 5.87
C ALA A 95 -3.05 -6.60 7.16
N ALA A 96 -2.59 -5.35 7.08
CA ALA A 96 -2.23 -4.53 8.23
C ALA A 96 -3.41 -4.32 9.19
N THR A 97 -4.61 -4.05 8.64
CA THR A 97 -5.85 -3.91 9.42
C THR A 97 -6.19 -5.20 10.17
N LEU A 98 -6.05 -6.37 9.53
CA LEU A 98 -6.28 -7.65 10.18
C LEU A 98 -5.25 -7.95 11.29
N VAL A 99 -4.00 -7.56 11.08
CA VAL A 99 -2.95 -7.66 12.11
C VAL A 99 -3.27 -6.73 13.28
N ALA A 100 -3.69 -5.49 13.03
CA ALA A 100 -4.11 -4.54 14.07
C ALA A 100 -5.30 -5.09 14.87
N PHE A 101 -6.28 -5.72 14.20
CA PHE A 101 -7.41 -6.37 14.87
C PHE A 101 -6.97 -7.54 15.75
N GLN A 102 -6.08 -8.42 15.26
CA GLN A 102 -5.55 -9.54 16.04
C GLN A 102 -4.74 -9.06 17.25
N LEU A 103 -3.91 -8.05 17.06
CA LEU A 103 -3.15 -7.43 18.15
C LEU A 103 -4.09 -6.85 19.20
N GLY A 104 -5.12 -6.10 18.77
CA GLY A 104 -6.14 -5.57 19.68
C GLY A 104 -6.87 -6.67 20.45
N GLN A 105 -7.20 -7.80 19.82
CA GLN A 105 -7.80 -8.93 20.51
C GLN A 105 -6.89 -9.52 21.60
N ARG A 106 -5.58 -9.58 21.35
CA ARG A 106 -4.61 -10.06 22.35
C ARG A 106 -4.44 -9.08 23.51
N LEU A 107 -4.41 -7.77 23.21
CA LEU A 107 -4.22 -6.74 24.22
C LEU A 107 -5.45 -6.55 25.13
N PHE A 108 -6.64 -6.53 24.55
CA PHE A 108 -7.87 -6.23 25.29
C PHE A 108 -8.61 -7.49 25.77
N GLY A 109 -8.23 -8.68 25.32
CA GLY A 109 -8.96 -9.92 25.60
C GLY A 109 -10.41 -9.93 25.07
N ASN A 110 -10.83 -8.92 24.32
CA ASN A 110 -12.19 -8.72 23.85
C ASN A 110 -12.21 -8.22 22.41
N ALA A 111 -13.11 -8.76 21.59
CA ALA A 111 -13.23 -8.41 20.19
C ALA A 111 -13.84 -7.03 19.93
N ARG A 112 -14.70 -6.51 20.83
CA ARG A 112 -15.35 -5.20 20.65
C ARG A 112 -14.34 -4.04 20.63
N PRO A 113 -13.51 -3.81 21.67
CA PRO A 113 -12.50 -2.75 21.62
C PRO A 113 -11.45 -2.98 20.52
N ALA A 114 -11.09 -4.25 20.25
CA ALA A 114 -10.20 -4.58 19.15
C ALA A 114 -10.77 -4.18 17.77
N PHE A 115 -12.07 -4.36 17.57
CA PHE A 115 -12.77 -3.96 16.36
C PHE A 115 -12.70 -2.43 16.16
N TRP A 116 -13.00 -1.66 17.19
CA TRP A 116 -12.97 -0.20 17.11
C TRP A 116 -11.55 0.34 16.89
N LEU A 117 -10.55 -0.26 17.55
CA LEU A 117 -9.14 0.07 17.31
C LEU A 117 -8.77 -0.16 15.84
N ALA A 118 -9.09 -1.34 15.32
CA ALA A 118 -8.77 -1.70 13.95
C ALA A 118 -9.56 -0.86 12.92
N LEU A 119 -10.80 -0.50 13.23
CA LEU A 119 -11.61 0.38 12.39
C LEU A 119 -11.04 1.80 12.33
N LEU A 120 -10.64 2.36 13.47
CA LEU A 120 -9.97 3.65 13.53
C LEU A 120 -8.65 3.62 12.76
N PHE A 121 -7.85 2.57 12.90
CA PHE A 121 -6.63 2.39 12.12
C PHE A 121 -6.94 2.33 10.62
N ALA A 122 -7.92 1.49 10.22
CA ALA A 122 -8.24 1.25 8.82
C ALA A 122 -8.76 2.49 8.10
N LEU A 123 -9.58 3.30 8.77
CA LEU A 123 -10.27 4.45 8.16
C LEU A 123 -9.63 5.80 8.54
N HIS A 124 -8.50 5.79 9.26
CA HIS A 124 -7.85 7.04 9.65
C HIS A 124 -7.37 7.82 8.43
N PRO A 125 -7.61 9.14 8.33
CA PRO A 125 -7.22 9.94 7.16
C PRO A 125 -5.73 9.84 6.78
N VAL A 126 -4.84 9.59 7.74
CA VAL A 126 -3.41 9.40 7.49
C VAL A 126 -3.12 8.19 6.57
N GLN A 127 -4.03 7.23 6.50
CA GLN A 127 -3.87 6.05 5.65
C GLN A 127 -4.18 6.32 4.17
N VAL A 128 -4.80 7.46 3.84
CA VAL A 128 -5.14 7.79 2.46
C VAL A 128 -3.90 7.82 1.57
N GLU A 129 -2.81 8.41 2.06
CA GLU A 129 -1.54 8.49 1.32
C GLU A 129 -0.92 7.11 1.05
N SER A 130 -1.16 6.13 1.93
CA SER A 130 -0.57 4.79 1.81
C SER A 130 -1.49 3.75 1.16
N ALA A 131 -2.81 3.99 1.15
CA ALA A 131 -3.82 3.02 0.74
C ALA A 131 -4.57 3.45 -0.54
N ALA A 132 -4.47 4.68 -0.94
CA ALA A 132 -5.06 5.28 -2.13
C ALA A 132 -4.00 5.87 -3.02
#